data_cbaeeb03093dfb2a2c3102780b5ee41c
#
_entry.id   cbaeeb03093dfb2a2c3102780b5ee41c
#
_cell.length_a   1.000
_cell.length_b   1.000
_cell.length_c   1.000
_cell.angle_alpha   90.00
_cell.angle_beta   90.00
_cell.angle_gamma   90.00
#
_symmetry.space_group_name_H-M   'P 1'
#
loop_
_entity.id
_entity.type
_entity.pdbx_description
1 polymer ?
#
loop_
_entity_poly.entity_id
_entity_poly.type
_entity_poly.pdbx_seq_one_letter_code
_entity_poly.pdbx_strand_id
1 'polypeptide(L)'
;MAAAKRVGVELDEEQIHLIAKALADPRRYELLRQIGSCTAPMECADIRCCQPVSAATLSHHMRELEMAGLIRVTREGKFASYTLRRDVLKAYTEQLAKI
;
A
#
# COMPACT_ATOMS: atom_id res chain seq x y z
N MET A 1 3.58 26.53 11.79
CA MET A 1 3.62 26.12 11.57
C MET A 1 3.46 25.20 11.36
N ALA A 2 3.13 25.08 11.50
CA ALA A 2 2.86 23.93 11.50
C ALA A 2 3.05 23.31 10.40
N ALA A 3 2.87 23.86 9.61
CA ALA A 3 3.03 23.21 8.54
C ALA A 3 4.15 22.52 8.47
N ALA A 4 4.90 22.96 8.89
CA ALA A 4 6.05 22.38 8.71
C ALA A 4 6.04 21.14 9.07
N LYS A 5 5.57 20.94 9.74
CA LYS A 5 5.78 19.87 10.13
C LYS A 5 5.19 18.99 9.52
N ARG A 6 4.75 19.07 8.72
CA ARG A 6 4.29 18.21 8.18
C ARG A 6 5.15 17.67 7.45
N VAL A 7 5.70 16.81 7.78
CA VAL A 7 6.50 16.10 7.10
C VAL A 7 5.67 15.34 6.31
N GLY A 8 4.57 15.64 5.99
CA GLY A 8 3.68 14.86 5.23
C GLY A 8 4.13 14.66 3.82
N VAL A 9 3.65 13.65 3.22
CA VAL A 9 3.92 13.34 1.85
C VAL A 9 3.03 14.20 0.97
N GLU A 10 3.59 14.72 -0.10
CA GLU A 10 2.79 15.45 -1.08
C GLU A 10 2.58 14.55 -2.27
N LEU A 11 1.35 14.38 -2.66
CA LEU A 11 1.00 13.52 -3.78
C LEU A 11 0.72 14.37 -5.02
N ASP A 12 1.37 14.02 -6.12
CA ASP A 12 1.02 14.70 -7.37
C ASP A 12 -0.17 13.99 -7.99
N GLU A 13 -0.66 14.55 -9.08
CA GLU A 13 -1.87 14.03 -9.69
C GLU A 13 -1.70 12.61 -10.19
N GLU A 14 -0.55 12.30 -10.70
CA GLU A 14 -0.30 10.95 -11.20
C GLU A 14 -0.36 9.93 -10.07
N GLN A 15 0.21 10.25 -8.93
CA GLN A 15 0.19 9.32 -7.80
C GLN A 15 -1.22 9.15 -7.26
N ILE A 16 -2.00 10.22 -7.24
CA ILE A 16 -3.40 10.12 -6.82
C ILE A 16 -4.15 9.13 -7.72
N HIS A 17 -3.92 9.21 -9.03
CA HIS A 17 -4.56 8.28 -9.94
C HIS A 17 -4.09 6.84 -9.74
N LEU A 18 -2.81 6.65 -9.46
CA LEU A 18 -2.29 5.31 -9.22
C LEU A 18 -2.92 4.71 -7.97
N ILE A 19 -3.09 5.51 -6.93
CA ILE A 19 -3.72 5.04 -5.70
C ILE A 19 -5.18 4.68 -5.96
N ALA A 20 -5.90 5.55 -6.65
CA ALA A 20 -7.30 5.27 -6.95
C ALA A 20 -7.45 4.00 -7.76
N LYS A 21 -6.57 3.80 -8.74
CA LYS A 21 -6.61 2.61 -9.57
C LYS A 21 -6.29 1.36 -8.76
N ALA A 22 -5.31 1.44 -7.88
CA ALA A 22 -4.95 0.29 -7.06
C ALA A 22 -6.10 -0.10 -6.14
N LEU A 23 -6.76 0.87 -5.54
CA LEU A 23 -7.84 0.61 -4.60
C LEU A 23 -9.15 0.23 -5.28
N ALA A 24 -9.23 0.35 -6.59
CA ALA A 24 -10.45 -0.02 -7.31
C ALA A 24 -10.68 -1.53 -7.33
N ASP A 25 -9.63 -2.31 -7.12
CA ASP A 25 -9.75 -3.77 -7.12
C ASP A 25 -10.01 -4.23 -5.68
N PRO A 26 -11.12 -4.93 -5.42
CA PRO A 26 -11.44 -5.33 -4.06
C PRO A 26 -10.41 -6.26 -3.42
N ARG A 27 -9.69 -7.03 -4.23
CA ARG A 27 -8.66 -7.90 -3.69
C ARG A 27 -7.45 -7.09 -3.22
N ARG A 28 -7.07 -6.06 -3.97
CA ARG A 28 -5.98 -5.19 -3.56
C ARG A 28 -6.36 -4.42 -2.31
N TYR A 29 -7.62 -3.97 -2.24
CA TYR A 29 -8.08 -3.28 -1.05
C TYR A 29 -7.99 -4.20 0.18
N GLU A 30 -8.39 -5.46 0.03
CA GLU A 30 -8.33 -6.40 1.14
C GLU A 30 -6.90 -6.69 1.54
N LEU A 31 -5.99 -6.81 0.57
CA LEU A 31 -4.58 -7.00 0.88
C LEU A 31 -4.03 -5.82 1.68
N LEU A 32 -4.40 -4.62 1.28
CA LEU A 32 -3.95 -3.43 1.99
C LEU A 32 -4.45 -3.43 3.43
N ARG A 33 -5.70 -3.85 3.64
CA ARG A 33 -6.25 -3.95 4.99
C ARG A 33 -5.47 -4.97 5.82
N GLN A 34 -5.14 -6.10 5.24
CA GLN A 34 -4.39 -7.13 5.95
C GLN A 34 -3.00 -6.62 6.34
N ILE A 35 -2.31 -6.00 5.41
CA ILE A 35 -0.99 -5.45 5.69
C ILE A 35 -1.09 -4.39 6.78
N GLY A 36 -2.09 -3.54 6.70
CA GLY A 36 -2.25 -2.45 7.65
C GLY A 36 -2.67 -2.91 9.04
N SER A 37 -3.25 -4.10 9.16
CA SER A 37 -3.67 -4.58 10.46
C SER A 37 -2.52 -5.23 11.24
N CYS A 38 -1.37 -5.40 10.62
CA CYS A 38 -0.23 -6.02 11.28
C CYS A 38 0.63 -4.97 11.94
N THR A 39 1.14 -5.27 13.13
CA THR A 39 2.04 -4.34 13.80
C THR A 39 3.48 -4.53 13.33
N ALA A 40 3.77 -5.63 12.65
CA ALA A 40 5.08 -5.93 12.10
C ALA A 40 4.94 -6.15 10.60
N PRO A 41 6.03 -6.05 9.85
CA PRO A 41 5.96 -6.31 8.42
C PRO A 41 5.42 -7.70 8.13
N MET A 42 4.58 -7.79 7.12
CA MET A 42 3.92 -9.03 6.77
C MET A 42 4.65 -9.70 5.63
N GLU A 43 5.00 -10.98 5.82
CA GLU A 43 5.73 -11.70 4.79
C GLU A 43 4.80 -12.25 3.73
N CYS A 44 5.35 -12.45 2.56
CA CYS A 44 4.58 -12.95 1.43
C CYS A 44 3.89 -14.27 1.74
N ALA A 45 4.57 -15.16 2.49
CA ALA A 45 3.99 -16.45 2.83
C ALA A 45 2.73 -16.28 3.69
N ASP A 46 2.75 -15.31 4.59
CA ASP A 46 1.59 -15.04 5.45
C ASP A 46 0.42 -14.54 4.64
N ILE A 47 0.71 -13.72 3.64
CA ILE A 47 -0.35 -13.19 2.79
C ILE A 47 -0.94 -14.30 1.94
N ARG A 48 -0.09 -15.15 1.39
CA ARG A 48 -0.56 -16.19 0.48
C ARG A 48 -1.48 -17.19 1.14
N CYS A 49 -1.26 -17.48 2.40
CA CYS A 49 -2.09 -18.48 3.07
C CYS A 49 -3.53 -18.00 3.24
N CYS A 50 -3.76 -16.70 3.12
CA CYS A 50 -5.10 -16.15 3.32
C CYS A 50 -5.76 -15.69 2.03
N GLN A 51 -5.08 -15.86 0.88
CA GLN A 51 -5.61 -15.37 -0.38
C GLN A 51 -5.82 -16.52 -1.34
N PRO A 52 -7.01 -16.67 -1.90
CA PRO A 52 -7.31 -17.74 -2.83
C PRO A 52 -6.89 -17.39 -4.25
N VAL A 53 -5.68 -16.89 -4.42
CA VAL A 53 -5.21 -16.51 -5.75
C VAL A 53 -3.84 -17.11 -5.98
N SER A 54 -3.44 -17.21 -7.23
CA SER A 54 -2.14 -17.74 -7.55
C SER A 54 -1.03 -16.81 -7.11
N ALA A 55 0.17 -17.34 -7.00
CA ALA A 55 1.32 -16.52 -6.64
C ALA A 55 1.56 -15.40 -7.64
N ALA A 56 1.33 -15.68 -8.93
CA ALA A 56 1.52 -14.67 -9.96
C ALA A 56 0.52 -13.53 -9.81
N THR A 57 -0.74 -13.88 -9.54
CA THR A 57 -1.77 -12.86 -9.33
C THR A 57 -1.48 -12.04 -8.09
N LEU A 58 -1.04 -12.69 -7.03
CA LEU A 58 -0.70 -12.00 -5.80
C LEU A 58 0.46 -11.03 -6.03
N SER A 59 1.50 -11.48 -6.76
CA SER A 59 2.63 -10.61 -7.08
C SER A 59 2.20 -9.40 -7.86
N HIS A 60 1.25 -9.57 -8.79
CA HIS A 60 0.75 -8.46 -9.57
C HIS A 60 0.04 -7.44 -8.67
N HIS A 61 -0.79 -7.93 -7.76
CA HIS A 61 -1.50 -7.04 -6.84
C HIS A 61 -0.52 -6.28 -5.95
N MET A 62 0.51 -6.97 -5.45
CA MET A 62 1.48 -6.32 -4.58
C MET A 62 2.28 -5.28 -5.34
N ARG A 63 2.60 -5.55 -6.60
CA ARG A 63 3.32 -4.57 -7.41
C ARG A 63 2.47 -3.32 -7.64
N GLU A 64 1.18 -3.48 -7.90
CA GLU A 64 0.31 -2.32 -8.09
C GLU A 64 0.24 -1.46 -6.84
N LEU A 65 0.16 -2.11 -5.67
CA LEU A 65 0.15 -1.37 -4.41
C LEU A 65 1.47 -0.66 -4.17
N GLU A 66 2.58 -1.32 -4.51
CA GLU A 66 3.90 -0.71 -4.33
C GLU A 66 4.08 0.48 -5.26
N MET A 67 3.67 0.35 -6.52
CA MET A 67 3.81 1.44 -7.48
C MET A 67 2.95 2.64 -7.12
N ALA A 68 1.83 2.38 -6.48
CA ALA A 68 0.98 3.47 -5.99
C ALA A 68 1.57 4.14 -4.75
N GLY A 69 2.60 3.54 -4.16
CA GLY A 69 3.22 4.09 -2.97
C GLY A 69 2.52 3.74 -1.68
N LEU A 70 1.54 2.83 -1.74
CA LEU A 70 0.76 2.50 -0.55
C LEU A 70 1.46 1.53 0.37
N ILE A 71 2.40 0.75 -0.13
CA ILE A 71 3.15 -0.18 0.69
C ILE A 71 4.63 -0.04 0.40
N ARG A 72 5.43 -0.43 1.38
CA ARG A 72 6.87 -0.51 1.24
C ARG A 72 7.24 -1.99 1.24
N VAL A 73 8.08 -2.38 0.30
CA VAL A 73 8.54 -3.76 0.20
C VAL A 73 9.99 -3.80 0.64
N THR A 74 10.29 -4.68 1.58
CA THR A 74 11.66 -4.89 2.03
C THR A 74 12.06 -6.30 1.60
N ARG A 75 13.16 -6.39 0.87
CA ARG A 75 13.61 -7.68 0.39
C ARG A 75 14.93 -8.06 1.03
N GLU A 76 14.98 -9.27 1.54
CA GLU A 76 16.19 -9.79 2.17
C GLU A 76 16.39 -11.20 1.67
N GLY A 77 17.36 -11.40 0.81
CA GLY A 77 17.57 -12.70 0.22
C GLY A 77 16.38 -13.08 -0.62
N LYS A 78 15.77 -14.22 -0.33
CA LYS A 78 14.60 -14.66 -1.06
C LYS A 78 13.30 -14.29 -0.35
N PHE A 79 13.40 -13.53 0.73
CA PHE A 79 12.21 -13.16 1.48
C PHE A 79 11.80 -11.73 1.16
N ALA A 80 10.50 -11.48 1.18
CA ALA A 80 9.97 -10.14 1.01
C ALA A 80 8.95 -9.88 2.11
N SER A 81 9.00 -8.69 2.70
CA SER A 81 8.00 -8.31 3.69
C SER A 81 7.40 -6.98 3.27
N TYR A 82 6.18 -6.75 3.71
CA TYR A 82 5.37 -5.62 3.28
C TYR A 82 4.88 -4.81 4.46
N THR A 83 4.92 -3.50 4.32
CA THR A 83 4.49 -2.57 5.36
C THR A 83 3.62 -1.51 4.74
N LEU A 84 2.53 -1.16 5.40
CA LEU A 84 1.65 -0.10 4.91
C LEU A 84 2.34 1.26 5.07
N ARG A 85 2.27 2.08 4.03
CA ARG A 85 2.74 3.44 4.09
C ARG A 85 1.58 4.32 4.55
N ARG A 86 1.44 4.43 5.87
CA ARG A 86 0.33 5.20 6.43
C ARG A 86 0.41 6.67 6.11
N ASP A 87 1.63 7.19 5.92
CA ASP A 87 1.80 8.58 5.55
C ASP A 87 1.21 8.86 4.17
N VAL A 88 1.40 7.94 3.22
CA VAL A 88 0.84 8.10 1.89
C VAL A 88 -0.67 7.95 1.92
N LEU A 89 -1.17 6.95 2.64
CA LEU A 89 -2.61 6.73 2.72
C LEU A 89 -3.30 7.94 3.35
N LYS A 90 -2.71 8.49 4.40
CA LYS A 90 -3.28 9.65 5.05
C LYS A 90 -3.27 10.86 4.11
N ALA A 91 -2.18 11.06 3.37
CA ALA A 91 -2.10 12.16 2.43
C ALA A 91 -3.20 12.03 1.37
N TYR A 92 -3.46 10.80 0.93
CA TYR A 92 -4.49 10.57 -0.07
C TYR A 92 -5.88 10.92 0.47
N THR A 93 -6.20 10.46 1.69
CA THR A 93 -7.51 10.76 2.25
C THR A 93 -7.67 12.24 2.53
N GLU A 94 -6.60 12.92 2.94
CA GLU A 94 -6.67 14.35 3.17
C GLU A 94 -6.87 15.11 1.87
N GLN A 95 -6.26 14.64 0.80
CA GLN A 95 -6.43 15.26 -0.49
C GLN A 95 -7.87 15.14 -0.97
N LEU A 96 -8.47 13.97 -0.79
CA LEU A 96 -9.87 13.78 -1.13
C LEU A 96 -10.78 14.65 -0.29
N ALA A 97 -10.44 14.82 0.98
CA ALA A 97 -11.27 15.62 1.88
C ALA A 97 -11.27 17.10 1.50
N LYS A 98 -10.32 17.54 0.71
CA LYS A 98 -10.27 18.94 0.28
C LYS A 98 -11.18 19.23 -0.90
N ILE A 99 -11.76 18.21 -1.51
CA ILE A 99 -12.70 18.42 -2.58
C ILE A 99 -13.98 19.01 -2.01
#